data_e527e75283a10d413232a7af09408979
#
_entry.id   e527e75283a10d413232a7af09408979
#
_cell.length_a   1.000
_cell.length_b   1.000
_cell.length_c   1.000
_cell.angle_alpha   90.00
_cell.angle_beta   90.00
_cell.angle_gamma   90.00
#
_symmetry.space_group_name_H-M   'P 1'
#
loop_
_entity.id
_entity.type
_entity.pdbx_description
1 polymer ?
#
loop_
_entity_poly.entity_id
_entity_poly.type
_entity_poly.pdbx_seq_one_letter_code
_entity_poly.pdbx_strand_id
1 'polypeptide(L)'
;MLFRSLPLRVSHGRLPILAYKFGPRFAYVTDVSAIPPETWPHLENLDLLMLDAVRRAPHDTHFHLDAALETIALLQPKRTLLTHLSHDYDYAATNAELPPGVELAFDGQTIDL
;
A
#
# COMPACT_ATOMS: atom_id res chain seq x y z
N MET A 1 2.82 -22.25 -14.27
CA MET A 1 3.25 -20.85 -14.20
C MET A 1 4.05 -20.62 -12.93
N LEU A 2 5.23 -20.06 -13.07
CA LEU A 2 6.05 -19.74 -11.91
C LEU A 2 5.78 -18.29 -11.49
N PHE A 3 5.34 -18.11 -10.26
CA PHE A 3 5.27 -16.78 -9.66
C PHE A 3 6.67 -16.35 -9.24
N ARG A 4 7.08 -15.20 -9.74
CA ARG A 4 8.30 -14.57 -9.25
C ARG A 4 7.91 -13.43 -8.33
N SER A 5 8.42 -13.46 -7.11
CA SER A 5 8.36 -12.32 -6.22
C SER A 5 9.71 -11.61 -6.26
N LEU A 6 9.64 -10.29 -6.40
CA LEU A 6 10.82 -9.43 -6.33
C LEU A 6 10.81 -8.73 -4.99
N PRO A 7 11.80 -8.99 -4.12
CA PRO A 7 11.88 -8.25 -2.86
C PRO A 7 12.31 -6.81 -3.12
N LEU A 8 11.63 -5.86 -2.48
CA LEU A 8 11.89 -4.43 -2.59
C LEU A 8 12.18 -3.87 -1.22
N ARG A 9 13.22 -3.04 -1.10
CA ARG A 9 13.56 -2.42 0.17
C ARG A 9 12.62 -1.26 0.47
N VAL A 10 12.04 -1.28 1.68
CA VAL A 10 11.27 -0.17 2.23
C VAL A 10 11.71 0.06 3.68
N SER A 11 11.30 1.17 4.26
CA SER A 11 11.65 1.51 5.65
C SER A 11 10.48 1.31 6.58
N HIS A 12 10.74 0.70 7.74
CA HIS A 12 9.83 0.57 8.86
C HIS A 12 10.46 1.34 10.03
N GLY A 13 10.17 2.63 10.13
CA GLY A 13 10.93 3.51 11.00
C GLY A 13 12.38 3.59 10.53
N ARG A 14 13.32 3.17 11.38
CA ARG A 14 14.77 3.12 11.05
C ARG A 14 15.21 1.77 10.51
N LEU A 15 14.32 0.77 10.51
CA LEU A 15 14.66 -0.57 10.06
C LEU A 15 14.39 -0.74 8.57
N PRO A 16 15.36 -1.25 7.79
CA PRO A 16 15.07 -1.69 6.44
C PRO A 16 14.32 -3.01 6.48
N ILE A 17 13.22 -3.09 5.76
CA ILE A 17 12.43 -4.32 5.62
C ILE A 17 12.15 -4.55 4.14
N LEU A 18 11.51 -5.68 3.82
CA LEU A 18 11.18 -6.02 2.45
C LEU A 18 9.68 -5.94 2.19
N ALA A 19 9.33 -5.27 1.09
CA ALA A 19 8.06 -5.42 0.42
C ALA A 19 8.24 -6.39 -0.74
N TYR A 20 7.16 -6.79 -1.41
CA TYR A 20 7.25 -7.77 -2.48
C TYR A 20 6.42 -7.36 -3.69
N LYS A 21 7.04 -7.47 -4.87
CA LYS A 21 6.35 -7.31 -6.14
C LYS A 21 6.16 -8.69 -6.76
N PHE A 22 4.93 -9.02 -7.13
CA PHE A 22 4.55 -10.30 -7.71
C PHE A 22 4.24 -10.11 -9.19
N GLY A 23 5.14 -10.52 -10.07
CA GLY A 23 5.02 -10.23 -11.48
C GLY A 23 5.06 -8.72 -11.75
N PRO A 24 4.59 -8.25 -12.93
CA PRO A 24 4.64 -6.82 -13.26
C PRO A 24 3.44 -6.03 -12.75
N ARG A 25 2.42 -6.66 -12.17
CA ARG A 25 1.09 -6.06 -11.96
C ARG A 25 0.71 -5.79 -10.53
N PHE A 26 1.28 -6.52 -9.56
CA PHE A 26 0.86 -6.49 -8.17
C PHE A 26 2.04 -6.29 -7.23
N ALA A 27 1.90 -5.41 -6.25
CA ALA A 27 2.86 -5.26 -5.16
C ALA A 27 2.15 -5.23 -3.81
N TYR A 28 2.80 -5.84 -2.81
CA TYR A 28 2.36 -5.91 -1.42
C TYR A 28 3.36 -5.14 -0.57
N VAL A 29 2.96 -3.97 -0.10
CA VAL A 29 3.84 -3.02 0.59
C VAL A 29 3.21 -2.70 1.94
N THR A 30 3.58 -3.45 2.97
CA THR A 30 3.06 -3.27 4.33
C THR A 30 4.19 -3.05 5.32
N ASP A 31 3.84 -2.61 6.53
CA ASP A 31 4.81 -2.27 7.58
C ASP A 31 5.79 -1.19 7.13
N VAL A 32 5.32 -0.22 6.34
CA VAL A 32 6.17 0.78 5.70
C VAL A 32 5.90 2.18 6.24
N SER A 33 6.97 2.93 6.46
CA SER A 33 6.89 4.36 6.79
C SER A 33 7.48 5.25 5.69
N ALA A 34 8.36 4.71 4.86
CA ALA A 34 8.96 5.42 3.74
C ALA A 34 9.40 4.46 2.65
N ILE A 35 9.37 4.93 1.42
CA ILE A 35 9.80 4.17 0.24
C ILE A 35 11.06 4.82 -0.31
N PRO A 36 12.20 4.12 -0.31
CA PRO A 36 13.45 4.67 -0.85
C PRO A 36 13.34 4.98 -2.35
N PRO A 37 14.10 5.97 -2.86
CA PRO A 37 14.05 6.33 -4.28
C PRO A 37 14.31 5.18 -5.25
N GLU A 38 15.20 4.25 -4.91
CA GLU A 38 15.51 3.11 -5.76
C GLU A 38 14.36 2.12 -5.88
N THR A 39 13.39 2.15 -4.97
CA THR A 39 12.22 1.27 -4.98
C THR A 39 11.07 1.84 -5.79
N TRP A 40 10.96 3.17 -5.91
CA TRP A 40 9.87 3.83 -6.60
C TRP A 40 9.58 3.30 -8.02
N PRO A 41 10.60 3.12 -8.90
CA PRO A 41 10.32 2.67 -10.27
C PRO A 41 9.64 1.30 -10.34
N HIS A 42 9.86 0.45 -9.33
CA HIS A 42 9.24 -0.88 -9.28
C HIS A 42 7.77 -0.84 -8.88
N LEU A 43 7.31 0.27 -8.32
CA LEU A 43 5.94 0.43 -7.81
C LEU A 43 5.06 1.30 -8.69
N GLU A 44 5.59 1.84 -9.79
CA GLU A 44 4.82 2.69 -10.70
C GLU A 44 3.89 1.87 -11.59
N ASN A 45 2.71 2.42 -11.86
CA ASN A 45 1.75 1.89 -12.85
C ASN A 45 1.33 0.44 -12.62
N LEU A 46 1.19 0.04 -11.37
CA LEU A 46 0.69 -1.29 -11.02
C LEU A 46 -0.80 -1.41 -11.32
N ASP A 47 -1.27 -2.63 -11.58
CA ASP A 47 -2.70 -2.91 -11.63
C ASP A 47 -3.31 -2.91 -10.22
N LEU A 48 -2.57 -3.43 -9.25
CA LEU A 48 -2.99 -3.46 -7.86
C LEU A 48 -1.80 -3.15 -6.94
N LEU A 49 -2.00 -2.20 -6.05
CA LEU A 49 -1.08 -1.91 -4.95
C LEU A 49 -1.80 -2.19 -3.63
N MET A 50 -1.21 -3.01 -2.78
CA MET A 50 -1.63 -3.12 -1.37
C MET A 50 -0.65 -2.30 -0.55
N LEU A 51 -1.17 -1.31 0.18
CA LEU A 51 -0.35 -0.34 0.88
C LEU A 51 -0.81 -0.17 2.32
N ASP A 52 0.15 0.09 3.18
CA ASP A 52 -0.04 0.31 4.61
C ASP A 52 -0.73 1.65 4.87
N ALA A 53 -1.74 1.66 5.73
CA ALA A 53 -2.37 2.89 6.21
C ALA A 53 -2.96 2.63 7.61
N VAL A 54 -2.08 2.37 8.56
CA VAL A 54 -2.46 1.87 9.90
C VAL A 54 -3.50 2.73 10.56
N ARG A 55 -3.35 4.07 10.50
CA ARG A 55 -4.30 4.98 11.12
C ARG A 55 -4.31 6.35 10.42
N ARG A 56 -5.29 7.18 10.78
CA ARG A 56 -5.40 8.53 10.23
C ARG A 56 -4.28 9.45 10.71
N ALA A 57 -3.87 9.32 11.97
CA ALA A 57 -2.83 10.14 12.56
C ALA A 57 -1.43 9.66 12.14
N PRO A 58 -0.42 10.56 12.04
CA PRO A 58 0.94 10.15 11.74
C PRO A 58 1.50 9.14 12.72
N HIS A 59 2.35 8.23 12.21
CA HIS A 59 3.01 7.20 12.97
C HIS A 59 4.43 6.98 12.44
N ASP A 60 5.41 6.76 13.34
CA ASP A 60 6.83 6.72 12.97
C ASP A 60 7.22 5.54 12.08
N THR A 61 6.54 4.40 12.21
CA THR A 61 6.91 3.15 11.54
C THR A 61 5.98 2.74 10.39
N HIS A 62 4.82 3.39 10.27
CA HIS A 62 3.81 3.06 9.26
C HIS A 62 3.29 4.32 8.59
N PHE A 63 2.83 4.19 7.36
CA PHE A 63 2.11 5.27 6.71
C PHE A 63 0.81 5.56 7.46
N HIS A 64 0.52 6.83 7.65
CA HIS A 64 -0.81 7.28 7.98
C HIS A 64 -1.58 7.53 6.68
N LEU A 65 -2.89 7.76 6.79
CA LEU A 65 -3.76 7.83 5.62
C LEU A 65 -3.30 8.88 4.59
N ASP A 66 -2.99 10.10 5.03
CA ASP A 66 -2.59 11.16 4.11
C ASP A 66 -1.30 10.84 3.36
N ALA A 67 -0.30 10.28 4.05
CA ALA A 67 0.95 9.87 3.41
C ALA A 67 0.71 8.73 2.39
N ALA A 68 -0.16 7.79 2.72
CA ALA A 68 -0.53 6.72 1.80
C ALA A 68 -1.20 7.29 0.54
N LEU A 69 -2.13 8.22 0.70
CA LEU A 69 -2.83 8.83 -0.44
C LEU A 69 -1.89 9.67 -1.31
N GLU A 70 -0.94 10.39 -0.73
CA GLU A 70 0.09 11.09 -1.50
C GLU A 70 0.94 10.13 -2.32
N THR A 71 1.35 9.02 -1.72
CA THR A 71 2.14 8.00 -2.39
C THR A 71 1.36 7.39 -3.57
N ILE A 72 0.08 7.07 -3.37
CA ILE A 72 -0.79 6.54 -4.41
C ILE A 72 -0.93 7.52 -5.58
N ALA A 73 -1.09 8.81 -5.29
CA ALA A 73 -1.21 9.82 -6.32
C ALA A 73 0.05 9.90 -7.20
N LEU A 74 1.22 9.68 -6.62
CA LEU A 74 2.49 9.70 -7.36
C LEU A 74 2.73 8.40 -8.13
N LEU A 75 2.38 7.24 -7.56
CA LEU A 75 2.61 5.93 -8.17
C LEU A 75 1.57 5.56 -9.23
N GLN A 76 0.38 6.11 -9.14
CA GLN A 76 -0.73 5.91 -10.08
C GLN A 76 -1.09 4.43 -10.36
N PRO A 77 -1.31 3.61 -9.33
CA PRO A 77 -1.83 2.27 -9.55
C PRO A 77 -3.27 2.34 -10.06
N LYS A 78 -3.70 1.33 -10.78
CA LYS A 78 -5.10 1.25 -11.24
C LYS A 78 -6.05 1.06 -10.07
N ARG A 79 -5.63 0.28 -9.08
CA ARG A 79 -6.40 0.00 -7.87
C ARG A 79 -5.48 -0.11 -6.68
N THR A 80 -5.92 0.38 -5.54
CA THR A 80 -5.20 0.28 -4.28
C THR A 80 -6.11 -0.24 -3.18
N LEU A 81 -5.59 -1.20 -2.41
CA LEU A 81 -6.20 -1.65 -1.16
C LEU A 81 -5.33 -1.17 -0.01
N LEU A 82 -5.94 -0.45 0.93
CA LEU A 82 -5.26 -0.02 2.14
C LEU A 82 -5.43 -1.11 3.20
N THR A 83 -4.31 -1.54 3.77
CA THR A 83 -4.26 -2.65 4.72
C THR A 83 -3.64 -2.22 6.04
N HIS A 84 -3.52 -3.17 6.97
CA HIS A 84 -2.91 -2.96 8.28
C HIS A 84 -3.63 -1.85 9.06
N LEU A 85 -4.97 -1.89 9.00
CA LEU A 85 -5.81 -0.82 9.51
C LEU A 85 -6.04 -0.95 11.02
N SER A 86 -5.96 0.19 11.72
CA SER A 86 -6.35 0.25 13.12
C SER A 86 -7.87 0.44 13.25
N HIS A 87 -8.37 0.36 14.46
CA HIS A 87 -9.80 0.58 14.74
C HIS A 87 -10.21 2.06 14.68
N ASP A 88 -9.28 2.97 14.36
CA ASP A 88 -9.59 4.38 14.12
C ASP A 88 -10.49 4.59 12.90
N TYR A 89 -10.53 3.60 12.00
CA TYR A 89 -11.27 3.73 10.75
C TYR A 89 -12.70 3.23 10.91
N ASP A 90 -13.65 4.09 10.55
CA ASP A 90 -15.00 3.63 10.20
C ASP A 90 -14.95 3.19 8.74
N TYR A 91 -15.19 1.91 8.49
CA TYR A 91 -15.02 1.33 7.16
C TYR A 91 -15.87 2.03 6.09
N ALA A 92 -17.16 2.16 6.33
CA ALA A 92 -18.08 2.73 5.34
C ALA A 92 -17.82 4.23 5.13
N ALA A 93 -17.65 4.99 6.21
CA ALA A 93 -17.41 6.42 6.13
C ALA A 93 -16.06 6.73 5.47
N THR A 94 -15.02 5.98 5.80
CA THR A 94 -13.69 6.18 5.22
C THR A 94 -13.68 5.84 3.74
N ASN A 95 -14.27 4.70 3.33
CA ASN A 95 -14.36 4.35 1.91
C ASN A 95 -15.09 5.42 1.09
N ALA A 96 -16.10 6.08 1.66
CA ALA A 96 -16.83 7.13 0.98
C ALA A 96 -15.97 8.39 0.73
N GLU A 97 -14.94 8.61 1.54
CA GLU A 97 -14.02 9.76 1.42
C GLU A 97 -12.84 9.49 0.49
N LEU A 98 -12.54 8.23 0.18
CA LEU A 98 -11.34 7.87 -0.58
C LEU A 98 -11.50 8.20 -2.06
N PRO A 99 -10.38 8.54 -2.76
CA PRO A 99 -10.45 8.80 -4.19
C PRO A 99 -10.80 7.53 -4.98
N PRO A 100 -11.25 7.67 -6.25
CA PRO A 100 -11.53 6.53 -7.10
C PRO A 100 -10.35 5.56 -7.20
N GLY A 101 -10.63 4.26 -7.13
CA GLY A 101 -9.62 3.22 -7.22
C GLY A 101 -8.92 2.91 -5.90
N VAL A 102 -9.25 3.61 -4.82
CA VAL A 102 -8.67 3.38 -3.49
C VAL A 102 -9.78 2.93 -2.55
N GLU A 103 -9.56 1.82 -1.85
CA GLU A 103 -10.51 1.30 -0.86
C GLU A 103 -9.80 0.63 0.29
N LEU A 104 -10.48 0.53 1.43
CA LEU A 104 -9.98 -0.24 2.57
C LEU A 104 -10.15 -1.74 2.29
N ALA A 105 -9.12 -2.53 2.62
CA ALA A 105 -9.22 -3.98 2.53
C ALA A 105 -10.13 -4.53 3.63
N PHE A 106 -10.74 -5.69 3.40
CA PHE A 106 -11.56 -6.38 4.39
C PHE A 106 -11.29 -7.88 4.35
N ASP A 107 -11.58 -8.55 5.47
CA ASP A 107 -11.36 -9.98 5.61
C ASP A 107 -12.19 -10.77 4.58
N GLY A 108 -11.56 -11.72 3.92
CA GLY A 108 -12.22 -12.54 2.91
C GLY A 108 -12.34 -11.91 1.54
N GLN A 109 -11.83 -10.71 1.34
CA GLN A 109 -11.86 -10.04 0.04
C GLN A 109 -11.07 -10.80 -1.00
N THR A 110 -11.65 -10.97 -2.18
CA THR A 110 -11.00 -11.61 -3.33
C THR A 110 -10.88 -10.61 -4.48
N ILE A 111 -9.73 -10.60 -5.15
CA ILE A 111 -9.48 -9.73 -6.29
C ILE A 111 -8.90 -10.53 -7.43
N ASP A 112 -9.49 -10.40 -8.60
CA ASP A 112 -8.99 -10.96 -9.84
C ASP A 112 -8.09 -9.93 -10.55
N LEU A 113 -6.90 -10.36 -10.90
CA LEU A 113 -5.95 -9.55 -11.63
C LEU A 113 -5.93 -9.87 -13.12
#